data_df0ce43695e55e1742f0219b51cfb199
#
_entry.id   df0ce43695e55e1742f0219b51cfb199
#
_cell.length_a   1.000
_cell.length_b   1.000
_cell.length_c   1.000
_cell.angle_alpha   90.00
_cell.angle_beta   90.00
_cell.angle_gamma   90.00
#
_symmetry.space_group_name_H-M   'P 1'
#
loop_
_entity.id
_entity.type
_entity.pdbx_description
1 polymer ?
#
loop_
_entity_poly.entity_id
_entity_poly.type
_entity_poly.pdbx_seq_one_letter_code
_entity_poly.pdbx_strand_id
1 'polypeptide(L)'
;MTSNSPPELSLLAQWDTPTICNALELIVPDRRGHGFTVEQAVCLDPALKPIVGYARTARCATRTPPQESAQALADRRLAYYVYVSDAPHPSVAVVQVFETDPGAGALWGEVQTNIHKRLGCLGAVTSSAMRDLDDCAPGFQILARKVVPSHIYNRVIAFGIQVEVPGMLVNHNDIIHADRHGAVVTPGDAVDQLAAAVDLMIRQETVQ
;
A
#
# COMPACT_ATOMS: atom_id res chain seq x y z
N MET A 1 6.27 32.04 3.18
CA MET A 1 4.95 31.42 3.47
C MET A 1 4.79 30.29 2.49
N THR A 2 5.13 29.08 2.89
CA THR A 2 4.99 27.87 2.06
C THR A 2 3.51 27.58 1.97
N SER A 3 2.98 27.45 0.75
CA SER A 3 1.58 27.06 0.53
C SER A 3 1.37 25.68 1.12
N ASN A 4 0.49 25.58 2.09
CA ASN A 4 0.20 24.34 2.83
C ASN A 4 -0.89 23.52 2.11
N SER A 5 -0.88 23.52 0.77
CA SER A 5 -1.75 22.65 -0.02
C SER A 5 -1.16 21.25 -0.03
N PRO A 6 -1.98 20.20 0.17
CA PRO A 6 -1.47 18.84 0.07
C PRO A 6 -0.86 18.60 -1.31
N PRO A 7 0.25 17.84 -1.40
CA PRO A 7 0.90 17.57 -2.69
C PRO A 7 -0.08 16.89 -3.65
N GLU A 8 0.00 17.25 -4.92
CA GLU A 8 -0.87 16.65 -5.95
C GLU A 8 -0.36 15.25 -6.33
N LEU A 9 -0.68 14.27 -5.49
CA LEU A 9 -0.20 12.89 -5.61
C LEU A 9 -0.60 12.24 -6.94
N SER A 10 -1.69 12.70 -7.57
CA SER A 10 -2.18 12.17 -8.84
C SER A 10 -1.15 12.30 -9.98
N LEU A 11 -0.29 13.32 -9.93
CA LEU A 11 0.76 13.52 -10.93
C LEU A 11 1.80 12.39 -10.90
N LEU A 12 2.07 11.80 -9.74
CA LEU A 12 3.03 10.72 -9.61
C LEU A 12 2.57 9.42 -10.27
N ALA A 13 1.26 9.22 -10.43
CA ALA A 13 0.69 8.04 -11.08
C ALA A 13 0.92 7.97 -12.61
N GLN A 14 1.57 8.96 -13.21
CA GLN A 14 1.97 8.93 -14.62
C GLN A 14 3.27 8.13 -14.84
N TRP A 15 4.07 7.93 -13.82
CA TRP A 15 5.33 7.17 -13.86
C TRP A 15 5.17 5.84 -13.14
N ASP A 16 5.90 4.83 -13.57
CA ASP A 16 5.94 3.54 -12.89
C ASP A 16 6.81 3.59 -11.62
N THR A 17 6.65 2.58 -10.76
CA THR A 17 7.37 2.51 -9.48
C THR A 17 8.90 2.48 -9.66
N PRO A 18 9.49 1.76 -10.64
CA PRO A 18 10.92 1.85 -10.94
C PRO A 18 11.40 3.26 -11.24
N THR A 19 10.65 4.02 -12.05
CA THR A 19 10.99 5.43 -12.37
C THR A 19 10.99 6.29 -11.11
N ILE A 20 10.01 6.11 -10.22
CA ILE A 20 9.98 6.83 -8.94
C ILE A 20 11.16 6.44 -8.05
N CYS A 21 11.51 5.15 -7.98
CA CYS A 21 12.68 4.71 -7.22
C CYS A 21 13.97 5.38 -7.72
N ASN A 22 14.19 5.38 -9.03
CA ASN A 22 15.37 6.00 -9.63
C ASN A 22 15.42 7.52 -9.39
N ALA A 23 14.26 8.21 -9.49
CA ALA A 23 14.17 9.63 -9.19
C ALA A 23 14.47 9.94 -7.70
N LEU A 24 14.00 9.09 -6.79
CA LEU A 24 14.30 9.20 -5.37
C LEU A 24 15.79 9.03 -5.06
N GLU A 25 16.53 8.19 -5.80
CA GLU A 25 17.98 8.07 -5.64
C GLU A 25 18.73 9.38 -5.94
N LEU A 26 18.19 10.22 -6.84
CA LEU A 26 18.76 11.53 -7.13
C LEU A 26 18.46 12.58 -6.06
N ILE A 27 17.25 12.51 -5.47
CA ILE A 27 16.76 13.49 -4.49
C ILE A 27 17.26 13.15 -3.09
N VAL A 28 17.22 11.85 -2.72
CA VAL A 28 17.55 11.33 -1.40
C VAL A 28 18.49 10.13 -1.56
N PRO A 29 19.79 10.33 -1.86
CA PRO A 29 20.74 9.25 -2.19
C PRO A 29 20.85 8.15 -1.14
N ASP A 30 20.65 8.47 0.14
CA ASP A 30 20.71 7.52 1.24
C ASP A 30 19.61 6.45 1.16
N ARG A 31 18.57 6.66 0.33
CA ARG A 31 17.47 5.71 0.14
C ARG A 31 17.73 4.62 -0.89
N ARG A 32 18.87 4.60 -1.52
CA ARG A 32 19.21 3.66 -2.60
C ARG A 32 18.99 2.18 -2.23
N GLY A 33 19.14 1.81 -0.97
CA GLY A 33 19.04 0.42 -0.50
C GLY A 33 17.78 0.09 0.30
N HIS A 34 16.81 1.01 0.46
CA HIS A 34 15.65 0.78 1.34
C HIS A 34 14.43 1.66 0.99
N GLY A 35 13.28 1.36 1.62
CA GLY A 35 12.04 2.12 1.46
C GLY A 35 11.20 1.65 0.28
N PHE A 36 11.50 0.48 -0.28
CA PHE A 36 10.72 -0.18 -1.31
C PHE A 36 10.56 -1.67 -1.00
N THR A 37 9.59 -2.33 -1.67
CA THR A 37 9.37 -3.76 -1.53
C THR A 37 10.52 -4.55 -2.17
N VAL A 38 11.05 -5.56 -1.45
CA VAL A 38 12.18 -6.40 -1.89
C VAL A 38 11.76 -7.83 -2.20
N GLU A 39 10.54 -8.23 -1.85
CA GLU A 39 9.98 -9.54 -2.19
C GLU A 39 8.99 -9.41 -3.36
N GLN A 40 8.87 -10.47 -4.13
CA GLN A 40 7.89 -10.53 -5.22
C GLN A 40 6.46 -10.43 -4.64
N ALA A 41 5.65 -9.55 -5.21
CA ALA A 41 4.23 -9.45 -4.94
C ALA A 41 3.41 -9.92 -6.15
N VAL A 42 2.26 -10.54 -5.89
CA VAL A 42 1.25 -10.83 -6.91
C VAL A 42 0.37 -9.59 -7.06
N CYS A 43 0.36 -9.03 -8.26
CA CYS A 43 -0.47 -7.88 -8.63
C CYS A 43 -1.84 -8.35 -9.11
N LEU A 44 -2.93 -7.78 -8.59
CA LEU A 44 -4.29 -8.16 -8.98
C LEU A 44 -4.57 -7.83 -10.45
N ASP A 45 -4.32 -6.60 -10.84
CA ASP A 45 -4.51 -6.13 -12.22
C ASP A 45 -3.27 -5.36 -12.72
N PRO A 46 -2.42 -6.01 -13.51
CA PRO A 46 -1.20 -5.38 -14.03
C PRO A 46 -1.46 -4.29 -15.10
N ALA A 47 -2.71 -4.13 -15.56
CA ALA A 47 -3.08 -3.09 -16.50
C ALA A 47 -3.48 -1.77 -15.84
N LEU A 48 -3.75 -1.77 -14.54
CA LEU A 48 -4.04 -0.55 -13.80
C LEU A 48 -2.82 0.37 -13.75
N LYS A 49 -3.09 1.68 -13.79
CA LYS A 49 -2.08 2.70 -13.51
C LYS A 49 -1.57 2.57 -12.07
N PRO A 50 -0.36 3.09 -11.79
CA PRO A 50 0.12 3.18 -10.42
C PRO A 50 -0.89 3.84 -9.48
N ILE A 51 -0.99 3.34 -8.27
CA ILE A 51 -1.74 3.97 -7.19
C ILE A 51 -0.80 4.79 -6.32
N VAL A 52 -1.23 6.00 -5.95
CA VAL A 52 -0.45 6.89 -5.09
C VAL A 52 -1.35 7.44 -4.00
N GLY A 53 -0.98 7.26 -2.74
CA GLY A 53 -1.83 7.72 -1.64
C GLY A 53 -1.18 7.58 -0.25
N TYR A 54 -1.85 8.14 0.74
CA TYR A 54 -1.40 8.09 2.13
C TYR A 54 -1.61 6.71 2.75
N ALA A 55 -0.60 6.17 3.40
CA ALA A 55 -0.64 4.85 4.02
C ALA A 55 -1.65 4.77 5.16
N ARG A 56 -2.58 3.82 5.07
CA ARG A 56 -3.43 3.37 6.16
C ARG A 56 -2.90 2.04 6.66
N THR A 57 -2.07 2.12 7.70
CA THR A 57 -1.33 0.97 8.21
C THR A 57 -2.15 0.14 9.18
N ALA A 58 -2.07 -1.18 9.05
CA ALA A 58 -2.67 -2.11 10.00
C ALA A 58 -1.84 -3.39 10.15
N ARG A 59 -1.97 -4.01 11.31
CA ARG A 59 -1.47 -5.35 11.57
C ARG A 59 -2.66 -6.29 11.74
N CYS A 60 -2.63 -7.41 11.04
CA CYS A 60 -3.67 -8.43 11.04
C CYS A 60 -3.11 -9.80 11.43
N ALA A 61 -3.98 -10.72 11.82
CA ALA A 61 -3.72 -12.14 11.95
C ALA A 61 -4.74 -12.92 11.11
N THR A 62 -4.30 -14.05 10.55
CA THR A 62 -5.14 -14.88 9.69
C THR A 62 -5.20 -16.34 10.15
N ARG A 63 -4.13 -16.87 10.73
CA ARG A 63 -3.96 -18.29 10.99
C ARG A 63 -4.43 -18.72 12.38
N THR A 64 -4.20 -17.91 13.39
CA THR A 64 -4.52 -18.23 14.77
C THR A 64 -5.97 -17.88 15.10
N PRO A 65 -6.78 -18.82 15.67
CA PRO A 65 -8.13 -18.51 16.12
C PRO A 65 -8.12 -17.34 17.12
N PRO A 66 -9.12 -16.44 17.07
CA PRO A 66 -9.23 -15.36 18.04
C PRO A 66 -9.54 -15.90 19.45
N GLN A 67 -9.00 -15.25 20.45
CA GLN A 67 -9.31 -15.49 21.86
C GLN A 67 -10.36 -14.50 22.39
N GLU A 68 -10.59 -13.42 21.67
CA GLU A 68 -11.52 -12.35 22.02
C GLU A 68 -12.96 -12.71 21.67
N SER A 69 -13.92 -12.04 22.34
CA SER A 69 -15.32 -12.16 22.01
C SER A 69 -15.64 -11.63 20.59
N ALA A 70 -16.71 -12.13 20.00
CA ALA A 70 -17.19 -11.65 18.70
C ALA A 70 -17.48 -10.14 18.71
N GLN A 71 -17.98 -9.60 19.83
CA GLN A 71 -18.23 -8.17 19.99
C GLN A 71 -16.93 -7.37 19.96
N ALA A 72 -15.90 -7.77 20.70
CA ALA A 72 -14.61 -7.08 20.71
C ALA A 72 -13.93 -7.07 19.34
N LEU A 73 -14.07 -8.18 18.58
CA LEU A 73 -13.57 -8.26 17.20
C LEU A 73 -14.33 -7.32 16.26
N ALA A 74 -15.65 -7.23 16.43
CA ALA A 74 -16.50 -6.34 15.63
C ALA A 74 -16.18 -4.86 15.93
N ASP A 75 -16.04 -4.49 17.19
CA ASP A 75 -15.73 -3.12 17.62
C ASP A 75 -14.35 -2.69 17.09
N ARG A 76 -13.33 -3.56 17.18
CA ARG A 76 -12.00 -3.27 16.63
C ARG A 76 -12.03 -3.12 15.13
N ARG A 77 -12.78 -3.95 14.41
CA ARG A 77 -12.94 -3.83 12.95
C ARG A 77 -13.62 -2.53 12.57
N LEU A 78 -14.66 -2.12 13.30
CA LEU A 78 -15.34 -0.84 13.08
C LEU A 78 -14.38 0.33 13.33
N ALA A 79 -13.64 0.32 14.43
CA ALA A 79 -12.64 1.34 14.73
C ALA A 79 -11.56 1.43 13.65
N TYR A 80 -11.14 0.31 13.09
CA TYR A 80 -10.22 0.29 11.95
C TYR A 80 -10.84 0.95 10.70
N TYR A 81 -12.09 0.68 10.38
CA TYR A 81 -12.74 1.32 9.23
C TYR A 81 -12.91 2.83 9.42
N VAL A 82 -13.23 3.27 10.65
CA VAL A 82 -13.25 4.70 11.00
C VAL A 82 -11.87 5.32 10.78
N TYR A 83 -10.80 4.67 11.27
CA TYR A 83 -9.42 5.11 11.06
C TYR A 83 -9.05 5.20 9.56
N VAL A 84 -9.50 4.25 8.74
CA VAL A 84 -9.25 4.31 7.29
C VAL A 84 -10.00 5.46 6.65
N SER A 85 -11.26 5.72 7.03
CA SER A 85 -12.09 6.79 6.47
C SER A 85 -11.66 8.19 6.90
N ASP A 86 -11.03 8.33 8.08
CA ASP A 86 -10.54 9.60 8.64
C ASP A 86 -9.13 9.96 8.14
N ALA A 87 -8.85 9.67 6.90
CA ALA A 87 -7.55 9.84 6.28
C ALA A 87 -7.46 11.10 5.42
N PRO A 88 -6.26 11.66 5.22
CA PRO A 88 -6.01 12.38 3.99
C PRO A 88 -6.19 11.43 2.81
N HIS A 89 -6.91 11.87 1.77
CA HIS A 89 -7.17 11.09 0.57
C HIS A 89 -6.39 11.64 -0.63
N PRO A 90 -6.11 10.81 -1.65
CA PRO A 90 -6.35 9.37 -1.70
C PRO A 90 -5.48 8.58 -0.74
N SER A 91 -5.90 7.36 -0.38
CA SER A 91 -5.16 6.51 0.54
C SER A 91 -4.87 5.11 -0.03
N VAL A 92 -3.90 4.43 0.58
CA VAL A 92 -3.50 3.05 0.28
C VAL A 92 -3.49 2.26 1.58
N ALA A 93 -4.20 1.15 1.64
CA ALA A 93 -4.16 0.26 2.79
C ALA A 93 -2.84 -0.52 2.80
N VAL A 94 -2.07 -0.40 3.88
CA VAL A 94 -0.79 -1.12 4.04
C VAL A 94 -0.92 -2.08 5.21
N VAL A 95 -1.02 -3.38 4.91
CA VAL A 95 -1.43 -4.36 5.92
C VAL A 95 -0.40 -5.46 6.08
N GLN A 96 0.21 -5.49 7.27
CA GLN A 96 1.09 -6.57 7.71
C GLN A 96 0.30 -7.70 8.36
N VAL A 97 0.52 -8.93 7.93
CA VAL A 97 0.14 -10.13 8.69
C VAL A 97 1.33 -10.57 9.52
N PHE A 98 1.18 -10.52 10.84
CA PHE A 98 2.25 -10.82 11.80
C PHE A 98 2.15 -12.27 12.29
N GLU A 99 2.50 -13.19 11.39
CA GLU A 99 2.51 -14.65 11.65
C GLU A 99 3.64 -15.30 10.85
N THR A 100 4.04 -16.51 11.24
CA THR A 100 5.14 -17.25 10.59
C THR A 100 4.89 -17.59 9.11
N ASP A 101 3.63 -17.66 8.69
CA ASP A 101 3.22 -17.79 7.29
C ASP A 101 2.16 -16.72 6.97
N PRO A 102 2.57 -15.48 6.69
CA PRO A 102 1.64 -14.35 6.54
C PRO A 102 0.67 -14.50 5.37
N GLY A 103 0.99 -15.34 4.39
CA GLY A 103 0.10 -15.61 3.26
C GLY A 103 -0.84 -16.80 3.45
N ALA A 104 -0.96 -17.40 4.65
CA ALA A 104 -1.80 -18.58 4.86
C ALA A 104 -3.30 -18.32 4.61
N GLY A 105 -3.79 -17.13 4.96
CA GLY A 105 -5.17 -16.71 4.73
C GLY A 105 -5.26 -15.45 3.87
N ALA A 106 -6.27 -15.39 2.99
CA ALA A 106 -6.56 -14.22 2.19
C ALA A 106 -7.30 -13.17 3.04
N LEU A 107 -6.67 -12.02 3.27
CA LEU A 107 -7.33 -10.86 3.86
C LEU A 107 -8.16 -10.12 2.80
N TRP A 108 -7.67 -10.08 1.57
CA TRP A 108 -8.22 -9.31 0.47
C TRP A 108 -9.04 -10.19 -0.48
N GLY A 109 -10.16 -9.66 -0.92
CA GLY A 109 -11.12 -10.24 -1.86
C GLY A 109 -12.26 -9.27 -2.08
N GLU A 110 -13.39 -9.74 -2.65
CA GLU A 110 -14.56 -8.93 -2.99
C GLU A 110 -14.97 -7.96 -1.88
N VAL A 111 -15.23 -8.46 -0.68
CA VAL A 111 -15.80 -7.65 0.42
C VAL A 111 -14.81 -6.56 0.87
N GLN A 112 -13.55 -6.90 1.09
CA GLN A 112 -12.57 -5.95 1.61
C GLN A 112 -12.21 -4.88 0.57
N THR A 113 -12.11 -5.23 -0.70
CA THR A 113 -11.85 -4.26 -1.77
C THR A 113 -12.99 -3.27 -1.92
N ASN A 114 -14.24 -3.75 -1.88
CA ASN A 114 -15.42 -2.88 -1.94
C ASN A 114 -15.52 -1.92 -0.74
N ILE A 115 -15.26 -2.40 0.47
CA ILE A 115 -15.27 -1.56 1.68
C ILE A 115 -14.18 -0.49 1.58
N HIS A 116 -12.91 -0.89 1.37
CA HIS A 116 -11.78 0.05 1.38
C HIS A 116 -11.86 1.07 0.24
N LYS A 117 -12.34 0.67 -0.94
CA LYS A 117 -12.60 1.59 -2.04
C LYS A 117 -13.60 2.68 -1.65
N ARG A 118 -14.68 2.31 -0.96
CA ARG A 118 -15.69 3.27 -0.47
C ARG A 118 -15.15 4.16 0.66
N LEU A 119 -14.15 3.70 1.38
CA LEU A 119 -13.45 4.47 2.41
C LEU A 119 -12.31 5.34 1.83
N GLY A 120 -12.17 5.43 0.50
CA GLY A 120 -11.22 6.30 -0.17
C GLY A 120 -9.86 5.69 -0.48
N CYS A 121 -9.68 4.37 -0.29
CA CYS A 121 -8.47 3.68 -0.71
C CYS A 121 -8.47 3.39 -2.21
N LEU A 122 -7.33 3.61 -2.85
CA LEU A 122 -7.08 3.24 -4.25
C LEU A 122 -6.66 1.77 -4.39
N GLY A 123 -6.15 1.18 -3.33
CA GLY A 123 -5.65 -0.19 -3.33
C GLY A 123 -5.03 -0.59 -2.00
N ALA A 124 -4.34 -1.73 -2.04
CA ALA A 124 -3.66 -2.31 -0.89
C ALA A 124 -2.29 -2.88 -1.22
N VAL A 125 -1.32 -2.71 -0.31
CA VAL A 125 -0.04 -3.41 -0.30
C VAL A 125 0.01 -4.26 0.97
N THR A 126 0.27 -5.57 0.84
CA THR A 126 0.13 -6.46 1.99
C THR A 126 1.06 -7.67 1.96
N SER A 127 1.48 -8.12 3.13
CA SER A 127 2.12 -9.42 3.32
C SER A 127 1.12 -10.58 3.38
N SER A 128 -0.21 -10.30 3.35
CA SER A 128 -1.28 -11.31 3.30
C SER A 128 -1.46 -11.88 1.88
N ALA A 129 -2.46 -12.75 1.74
CA ALA A 129 -2.91 -13.26 0.45
C ALA A 129 -4.21 -12.56 -0.01
N MET A 130 -4.57 -12.79 -1.27
CA MET A 130 -5.84 -12.38 -1.88
C MET A 130 -6.60 -13.56 -2.48
N ARG A 131 -7.89 -13.37 -2.73
CA ARG A 131 -8.82 -14.29 -3.37
C ARG A 131 -9.91 -13.52 -4.15
N ASP A 132 -10.88 -14.19 -4.70
CA ASP A 132 -12.04 -13.61 -5.41
C ASP A 132 -11.58 -12.62 -6.51
N LEU A 133 -10.58 -13.05 -7.33
CA LEU A 133 -9.84 -12.14 -8.23
C LEU A 133 -10.75 -11.40 -9.21
N ASP A 134 -11.76 -12.11 -9.76
CA ASP A 134 -12.68 -11.55 -10.75
C ASP A 134 -13.80 -10.69 -10.12
N ASP A 135 -14.02 -10.84 -8.79
CA ASP A 135 -15.09 -10.15 -8.05
C ASP A 135 -14.56 -8.97 -7.20
N CYS A 136 -13.26 -8.75 -7.20
CA CYS A 136 -12.66 -7.59 -6.54
C CYS A 136 -13.18 -6.27 -7.12
N ALA A 137 -13.28 -5.23 -6.27
CA ALA A 137 -13.80 -3.93 -6.70
C ALA A 137 -13.05 -3.38 -7.91
N PRO A 138 -13.70 -3.09 -9.05
CA PRO A 138 -13.05 -2.62 -10.26
C PRO A 138 -12.15 -1.40 -10.02
N GLY A 139 -10.91 -1.43 -10.51
CA GLY A 139 -9.93 -0.35 -10.33
C GLY A 139 -9.32 -0.23 -8.94
N PHE A 140 -9.58 -1.19 -8.04
CA PHE A 140 -8.88 -1.31 -6.76
C PHE A 140 -7.66 -2.22 -6.92
N GLN A 141 -6.45 -1.69 -6.77
CA GLN A 141 -5.23 -2.47 -6.93
C GLN A 141 -4.87 -3.24 -5.68
N ILE A 142 -4.37 -4.47 -5.84
CA ILE A 142 -3.81 -5.25 -4.73
C ILE A 142 -2.42 -5.74 -5.12
N LEU A 143 -1.46 -5.51 -4.23
CA LEU A 143 -0.16 -6.13 -4.22
C LEU A 143 -0.09 -7.05 -3.00
N ALA A 144 -0.26 -8.34 -3.21
CA ALA A 144 -0.33 -9.36 -2.17
C ALA A 144 0.81 -10.38 -2.29
N ARG A 145 1.07 -11.11 -1.21
CA ARG A 145 2.10 -12.15 -1.21
C ARG A 145 1.77 -13.32 -2.16
N LYS A 146 0.50 -13.74 -2.19
CA LYS A 146 0.03 -14.87 -3.03
C LYS A 146 -1.50 -14.89 -3.14
N VAL A 147 -2.01 -15.80 -3.96
CA VAL A 147 -3.45 -16.12 -4.05
C VAL A 147 -3.72 -17.39 -3.27
N VAL A 148 -4.76 -17.41 -2.42
CA VAL A 148 -5.23 -18.60 -1.68
C VAL A 148 -6.75 -18.58 -1.57
N PRO A 149 -7.44 -19.75 -1.45
CA PRO A 149 -8.89 -19.83 -1.52
C PRO A 149 -9.60 -19.44 -0.22
N SER A 150 -8.93 -19.48 0.93
CA SER A 150 -9.58 -19.32 2.25
C SER A 150 -9.12 -18.06 2.98
N HIS A 151 -10.06 -17.37 3.67
CA HIS A 151 -9.74 -16.24 4.55
C HIS A 151 -9.28 -16.67 5.96
N ILE A 152 -9.47 -17.93 6.33
CA ILE A 152 -9.19 -18.49 7.67
C ILE A 152 -9.80 -17.60 8.78
N TYR A 153 -9.01 -17.12 9.76
CA TYR A 153 -9.46 -16.34 10.92
C TYR A 153 -9.06 -14.85 10.81
N ASN A 154 -9.31 -14.25 9.67
CA ASN A 154 -8.96 -12.84 9.42
C ASN A 154 -9.46 -11.89 10.51
N ARG A 155 -8.55 -11.14 11.11
CA ARG A 155 -8.88 -10.09 12.06
C ARG A 155 -7.82 -9.00 12.13
N VAL A 156 -8.26 -7.79 12.39
CA VAL A 156 -7.38 -6.66 12.71
C VAL A 156 -6.89 -6.84 14.15
N ILE A 157 -5.58 -6.65 14.35
CA ILE A 157 -4.93 -6.67 15.67
C ILE A 157 -4.65 -5.25 16.15
N ALA A 158 -4.07 -4.42 15.29
CA ALA A 158 -3.74 -3.02 15.57
C ALA A 158 -3.71 -2.22 14.26
N PHE A 159 -3.83 -0.91 14.35
CA PHE A 159 -3.78 0.00 13.20
C PHE A 159 -3.17 1.35 13.60
N GLY A 160 -2.79 2.17 12.62
CA GLY A 160 -2.10 3.45 12.87
C GLY A 160 -0.69 3.29 13.44
N ILE A 161 -0.07 2.15 13.24
CA ILE A 161 1.27 1.78 13.73
C ILE A 161 2.23 1.56 12.57
N GLN A 162 3.53 1.56 12.84
CA GLN A 162 4.51 1.12 11.86
C GLN A 162 4.31 -0.36 11.52
N VAL A 163 4.38 -0.67 10.23
CA VAL A 163 4.25 -2.03 9.68
C VAL A 163 5.38 -2.32 8.70
N GLU A 164 5.60 -3.60 8.44
CA GLU A 164 6.53 -4.08 7.42
C GLU A 164 5.76 -4.92 6.40
N VAL A 165 5.83 -4.54 5.12
CA VAL A 165 5.20 -5.27 4.02
C VAL A 165 6.22 -5.48 2.92
N PRO A 166 6.28 -6.64 2.32
CA PRO A 166 7.41 -7.37 1.73
C PRO A 166 8.77 -6.66 1.83
N GLY A 167 9.30 -6.54 3.09
CA GLY A 167 10.60 -5.92 3.37
C GLY A 167 10.63 -4.37 3.36
N MET A 168 9.49 -3.71 3.16
CA MET A 168 9.36 -2.25 3.19
C MET A 168 8.73 -1.80 4.51
N LEU A 169 9.44 -0.98 5.29
CA LEU A 169 8.89 -0.33 6.49
C LEU A 169 8.02 0.86 6.10
N VAL A 170 6.82 0.92 6.69
CA VAL A 170 5.84 1.96 6.41
C VAL A 170 5.26 2.51 7.71
N ASN A 171 5.27 3.82 7.87
CA ASN A 171 4.58 4.50 8.94
C ASN A 171 3.18 4.94 8.49
N HIS A 172 2.32 5.17 9.47
CA HIS A 172 1.04 5.83 9.26
C HIS A 172 1.23 7.19 8.54
N ASN A 173 0.45 7.42 7.49
CA ASN A 173 0.51 8.60 6.62
C ASN A 173 1.76 8.76 5.72
N ASP A 174 2.66 7.80 5.67
CA ASP A 174 3.66 7.79 4.61
C ASP A 174 2.97 7.80 3.24
N ILE A 175 3.59 8.43 2.24
CA ILE A 175 3.08 8.41 0.87
C ILE A 175 3.57 7.13 0.20
N ILE A 176 2.65 6.32 -0.30
CA ILE A 176 2.93 5.07 -1.01
C ILE A 176 2.70 5.29 -2.50
N HIS A 177 3.67 4.94 -3.31
CA HIS A 177 3.53 4.73 -4.74
C HIS A 177 3.63 3.23 -5.02
N ALA A 178 2.69 2.65 -5.76
CA ALA A 178 2.67 1.22 -6.01
C ALA A 178 2.05 0.86 -7.36
N ASP A 179 2.68 -0.09 -8.05
CA ASP A 179 2.19 -0.69 -9.29
C ASP A 179 2.61 -2.17 -9.38
N ARG A 180 2.49 -2.78 -10.56
CA ARG A 180 2.85 -4.18 -10.81
C ARG A 180 4.30 -4.56 -10.49
N HIS A 181 5.22 -3.59 -10.35
CA HIS A 181 6.63 -3.85 -10.03
C HIS A 181 6.87 -3.91 -8.51
N GLY A 182 5.93 -3.41 -7.70
CA GLY A 182 6.04 -3.33 -6.25
C GLY A 182 5.56 -2.00 -5.70
N ALA A 183 6.09 -1.62 -4.54
CA ALA A 183 5.74 -0.37 -3.88
C ALA A 183 6.97 0.32 -3.32
N VAL A 184 6.90 1.64 -3.20
CA VAL A 184 7.92 2.50 -2.57
C VAL A 184 7.26 3.53 -1.66
N VAL A 185 7.89 3.81 -0.53
CA VAL A 185 7.56 4.95 0.33
C VAL A 185 8.21 6.19 -0.27
N THR A 186 7.41 7.20 -0.59
CA THR A 186 7.88 8.49 -1.07
C THR A 186 7.91 9.49 0.09
N PRO A 187 9.07 10.02 0.48
CA PRO A 187 9.13 11.09 1.48
C PRO A 187 8.32 12.31 1.05
N GLY A 188 7.53 12.86 1.98
CA GLY A 188 6.64 13.98 1.65
C GLY A 188 7.36 15.23 1.15
N ASP A 189 8.57 15.49 1.64
CA ASP A 189 9.44 16.59 1.20
C ASP A 189 10.12 16.35 -0.15
N ALA A 190 10.12 15.11 -0.66
CA ALA A 190 10.62 14.77 -1.98
C ALA A 190 9.56 14.90 -3.09
N VAL A 191 8.27 14.88 -2.76
CA VAL A 191 7.16 14.84 -3.74
C VAL A 191 7.26 15.96 -4.78
N ASP A 192 7.47 17.19 -4.33
CA ASP A 192 7.55 18.37 -5.21
C ASP A 192 8.77 18.36 -6.14
N GLN A 193 9.78 17.55 -5.82
CA GLN A 193 11.03 17.45 -6.59
C GLN A 193 11.01 16.29 -7.60
N LEU A 194 10.08 15.32 -7.44
CA LEU A 194 10.07 14.10 -8.25
C LEU A 194 9.89 14.37 -9.75
N ALA A 195 8.98 15.27 -10.12
CA ALA A 195 8.77 15.59 -11.54
C ALA A 195 10.05 16.13 -12.21
N ALA A 196 10.76 17.05 -11.54
CA ALA A 196 12.01 17.59 -12.05
C ALA A 196 13.12 16.54 -12.11
N ALA A 197 13.18 15.63 -11.14
CA ALA A 197 14.14 14.53 -11.12
C ALA A 197 13.90 13.52 -12.26
N VAL A 198 12.63 13.15 -12.50
CA VAL A 198 12.27 12.29 -13.64
C VAL A 198 12.62 12.95 -14.98
N ASP A 199 12.30 14.23 -15.16
CA ASP A 199 12.67 14.97 -16.36
C ASP A 199 14.19 15.02 -16.58
N LEU A 200 14.97 15.13 -15.52
CA LEU A 200 16.43 15.07 -15.59
C LEU A 200 16.92 13.71 -16.06
N MET A 201 16.37 12.63 -15.51
CA MET A 201 16.71 11.25 -15.90
C MET A 201 16.43 10.99 -17.37
N ILE A 202 15.22 11.34 -17.85
CA ILE A 202 14.84 11.16 -19.26
C ILE A 202 15.80 11.87 -20.20
N ARG A 203 16.25 13.08 -19.85
CA ARG A 203 17.25 13.83 -20.66
C ARG A 203 18.62 13.14 -20.66
N GLN A 204 19.06 12.57 -19.54
CA GLN A 204 20.32 11.85 -19.47
C GLN A 204 20.32 10.57 -20.29
N GLU A 205 19.22 9.81 -20.28
CA GLU A 205 19.06 8.60 -21.08
C GLU A 205 19.00 8.88 -22.60
N THR A 206 18.49 10.04 -22.99
CA THR A 206 18.38 10.43 -24.42
C THR A 206 19.74 10.83 -25.02
N VAL A 207 20.76 11.08 -24.19
CA VAL A 207 22.11 11.53 -24.63
C VAL A 207 23.10 10.35 -24.72
N GLN A 208 22.72 9.15 -24.27
CA GLN A 208 23.51 7.92 -24.40
C GLN A 208 23.09 7.14 -25.67
#